data_a1b77da28de5cbeefae932335a234e8d
#
_entry.id   a1b77da28de5cbeefae932335a234e8d
#
_cell.length_a   1.000
_cell.length_b   1.000
_cell.length_c   1.000
_cell.angle_alpha   90.00
_cell.angle_beta   90.00
_cell.angle_gamma   90.00
#
_symmetry.space_group_name_H-M   'P 1'
#
loop_
_entity.id
_entity.type
_entity.pdbx_description
1 polymer ?
#
loop_
_entity_poly.entity_id
_entity_poly.type
_entity_poly.pdbx_seq_one_letter_code
_entity_poly.pdbx_strand_id
1 'polypeptide(L)'
;MLYDIVIIGAGITGSMLARELSRYELKVAVLDKENDIANGATMANSAIVHTGYDPVDGTLKAELNVKGARKYPKICEDLHCHIKNTGAFVVACSEEEEKLLDVLAERAVCREIPHEFLSGDDAHAVEPNLSDNITKVLSFPTTSVIYPWEVAIACM
;
A
#
# COMPACT_ATOMS: atom_id res chain seq x y z
N MET A 1 -9.42 34.15 13.56
CA MET A 1 -8.13 33.71 12.98
C MET A 1 -8.42 33.26 11.58
N LEU A 2 -7.67 33.72 10.57
CA LEU A 2 -7.84 33.31 9.18
C LEU A 2 -6.80 32.22 8.87
N TYR A 3 -7.23 31.15 8.23
CA TYR A 3 -6.38 30.08 7.71
C TYR A 3 -6.29 30.20 6.18
N ASP A 4 -5.14 29.85 5.62
CA ASP A 4 -4.93 29.81 4.18
C ASP A 4 -5.53 28.54 3.58
N ILE A 5 -5.45 27.41 4.31
CA ILE A 5 -5.99 26.11 3.91
C ILE A 5 -6.67 25.44 5.12
N VAL A 6 -7.79 24.79 4.84
CA VAL A 6 -8.48 23.89 5.78
C VAL A 6 -8.58 22.50 5.16
N ILE A 7 -8.03 21.50 5.83
CA ILE A 7 -8.13 20.07 5.47
C ILE A 7 -9.27 19.47 6.30
N ILE A 8 -10.21 18.81 5.64
CA ILE A 8 -11.33 18.13 6.28
C ILE A 8 -11.04 16.61 6.27
N GLY A 9 -10.82 16.06 7.45
CA GLY A 9 -10.46 14.68 7.71
C GLY A 9 -8.99 14.49 8.07
N ALA A 10 -8.74 13.91 9.23
CA ALA A 10 -7.40 13.57 9.77
C ALA A 10 -7.08 12.08 9.61
N GLY A 11 -7.61 11.42 8.59
CA GLY A 11 -7.15 10.10 8.13
C GLY A 11 -5.82 10.20 7.38
N ILE A 12 -5.27 9.08 6.92
CA ILE A 12 -3.97 9.03 6.25
C ILE A 12 -3.82 10.04 5.11
N THR A 13 -4.87 10.27 4.33
CA THR A 13 -4.83 11.23 3.20
C THR A 13 -4.68 12.66 3.69
N GLY A 14 -5.50 13.08 4.67
CA GLY A 14 -5.44 14.44 5.21
C GLY A 14 -4.16 14.70 5.99
N SER A 15 -3.71 13.73 6.77
CA SER A 15 -2.45 13.82 7.51
C SER A 15 -1.23 13.94 6.58
N MET A 16 -1.17 13.12 5.53
CA MET A 16 -0.11 13.23 4.51
C MET A 16 -0.15 14.56 3.76
N LEU A 17 -1.34 15.09 3.47
CA LEU A 17 -1.49 16.41 2.86
C LEU A 17 -1.01 17.51 3.80
N ALA A 18 -1.36 17.44 5.09
CA ALA A 18 -0.88 18.39 6.10
C ALA A 18 0.65 18.38 6.18
N ARG A 19 1.27 17.19 6.21
CA ARG A 19 2.73 17.03 6.18
C ARG A 19 3.35 17.67 4.94
N GLU A 20 2.80 17.47 3.75
CA GLU A 20 3.34 18.11 2.54
C GLU A 20 3.18 19.65 2.58
N LEU A 21 2.05 20.15 3.08
CA LEU A 21 1.80 21.59 3.21
C LEU A 21 2.64 22.26 4.29
N SER A 22 3.10 21.52 5.31
CA SER A 22 3.97 22.06 6.35
C SER A 22 5.33 22.57 5.83
N ARG A 23 5.69 22.24 4.60
CA ARG A 23 6.91 22.73 3.92
C ARG A 23 6.77 24.16 3.40
N TYR A 24 5.59 24.75 3.49
CA TYR A 24 5.26 26.07 2.98
C TYR A 24 4.88 27.02 4.13
N GLU A 25 5.08 28.28 3.96
CA GLU A 25 4.65 29.32 4.92
C GLU A 25 3.13 29.55 4.83
N LEU A 26 2.35 28.56 5.25
CA LEU A 26 0.89 28.54 5.21
C LEU A 26 0.32 28.29 6.60
N LYS A 27 -0.80 28.96 6.90
CA LYS A 27 -1.62 28.66 8.06
C LYS A 27 -2.62 27.57 7.70
N VAL A 28 -2.29 26.34 8.05
CA VAL A 28 -3.12 25.16 7.77
C VAL A 28 -3.89 24.75 9.02
N ALA A 29 -5.18 24.46 8.87
CA ALA A 29 -5.98 23.81 9.89
C ALA A 29 -6.43 22.43 9.39
N VAL A 30 -6.41 21.43 10.27
CA VAL A 30 -6.98 20.12 10.01
C VAL A 30 -8.17 19.93 10.93
N LEU A 31 -9.33 19.58 10.37
CA LEU A 31 -10.56 19.34 11.10
C LEU A 31 -10.99 17.90 10.89
N ASP A 32 -11.35 17.22 11.96
CA ASP A 32 -11.97 15.90 11.89
C ASP A 32 -13.26 15.88 12.72
N LYS A 33 -14.18 15.01 12.35
CA LYS A 33 -15.43 14.80 13.11
C LYS A 33 -15.22 13.92 14.34
N GLU A 34 -14.17 13.11 14.31
CA GLU A 34 -13.82 12.21 15.39
C GLU A 34 -12.94 12.93 16.42
N ASN A 35 -12.83 12.33 17.59
CA ASN A 35 -12.05 12.87 18.71
C ASN A 35 -10.54 12.55 18.63
N ASP A 36 -10.14 11.77 17.61
CA ASP A 36 -8.74 11.40 17.42
C ASP A 36 -8.39 11.24 15.95
N ILE A 37 -7.10 11.29 15.63
CA ILE A 37 -6.53 11.12 14.32
C ILE A 37 -6.66 9.66 13.87
N ALA A 38 -6.86 9.45 12.57
CA ALA A 38 -6.92 8.13 11.95
C ALA A 38 -8.08 7.23 12.40
N ASN A 39 -9.05 7.75 13.13
CA ASN A 39 -10.15 6.99 13.76
C ASN A 39 -11.26 6.60 12.76
N GLY A 40 -10.88 6.12 11.57
CA GLY A 40 -11.78 5.70 10.50
C GLY A 40 -11.15 4.59 9.67
N ALA A 41 -11.28 4.65 8.34
CA ALA A 41 -10.72 3.66 7.42
C ALA A 41 -9.20 3.48 7.56
N THR A 42 -8.48 4.49 8.04
CA THR A 42 -7.04 4.41 8.32
C THR A 42 -6.70 3.41 9.43
N MET A 43 -7.57 3.22 10.41
CA MET A 43 -7.40 2.22 11.46
C MET A 43 -7.91 0.84 11.03
N ALA A 44 -8.91 0.79 10.14
CA ALA A 44 -9.64 -0.41 9.77
C ALA A 44 -9.34 -0.82 8.31
N ASN A 45 -8.13 -1.30 8.06
CA ASN A 45 -7.67 -1.78 6.76
C ASN A 45 -6.65 -2.92 6.91
N SER A 46 -6.19 -3.48 5.79
CA SER A 46 -5.21 -4.59 5.78
C SER A 46 -3.76 -4.17 6.07
N ALA A 47 -3.49 -2.89 6.21
CA ALA A 47 -2.15 -2.34 6.47
C ALA A 47 -1.09 -2.61 5.37
N ILE A 48 -1.50 -3.06 4.21
CA ILE A 48 -0.61 -3.47 3.12
C ILE A 48 -0.25 -2.26 2.25
N VAL A 49 1.03 -2.06 2.02
CA VAL A 49 1.57 -1.17 0.98
C VAL A 49 1.65 -1.99 -0.31
N HIS A 50 0.55 -1.98 -1.05
CA HIS A 50 0.45 -2.70 -2.32
C HIS A 50 1.38 -2.10 -3.37
N THR A 51 2.09 -2.94 -4.12
CA THR A 51 3.07 -2.50 -5.13
C THR A 51 2.45 -1.90 -6.38
N GLY A 52 1.16 -2.12 -6.62
CA GLY A 52 0.42 -1.52 -7.72
C GLY A 52 0.17 -2.42 -8.93
N TYR A 53 0.32 -3.74 -8.80
CA TYR A 53 0.06 -4.71 -9.87
C TYR A 53 -1.44 -4.88 -10.19
N ASP A 54 -2.30 -4.76 -9.19
CA ASP A 54 -3.74 -5.07 -9.29
C ASP A 54 -4.57 -4.02 -10.08
N PRO A 55 -4.45 -2.71 -9.87
CA PRO A 55 -5.34 -1.74 -10.50
C PRO A 55 -5.31 -1.80 -12.03
N VAL A 56 -6.50 -1.55 -12.64
CA VAL A 56 -6.67 -1.54 -14.11
C VAL A 56 -5.79 -0.44 -14.74
N ASP A 57 -5.18 -0.77 -15.88
CA ASP A 57 -4.31 0.13 -16.62
C ASP A 57 -5.03 1.42 -17.07
N GLY A 58 -4.28 2.51 -17.16
CA GLY A 58 -4.80 3.83 -17.55
C GLY A 58 -5.62 4.54 -16.49
N THR A 59 -5.73 3.97 -15.27
CA THR A 59 -6.43 4.61 -14.16
C THR A 59 -5.47 5.40 -13.26
N LEU A 60 -5.97 6.50 -12.68
CA LEU A 60 -5.22 7.25 -11.68
C LEU A 60 -4.86 6.38 -10.46
N LYS A 61 -5.70 5.40 -10.11
CA LYS A 61 -5.43 4.42 -9.06
C LYS A 61 -4.15 3.62 -9.36
N ALA A 62 -3.98 3.16 -10.59
CA ALA A 62 -2.78 2.41 -10.99
C ALA A 62 -1.52 3.26 -10.87
N GLU A 63 -1.57 4.48 -11.39
CA GLU A 63 -0.44 5.41 -11.35
C GLU A 63 -0.04 5.78 -9.92
N LEU A 64 -1.02 6.20 -9.10
CA LEU A 64 -0.76 6.66 -7.74
C LEU A 64 -0.37 5.52 -6.80
N ASN A 65 -0.89 4.30 -7.03
CA ASN A 65 -0.51 3.14 -6.21
C ASN A 65 0.99 2.83 -6.37
N VAL A 66 1.48 2.72 -7.60
CA VAL A 66 2.92 2.50 -7.89
C VAL A 66 3.78 3.61 -7.29
N LYS A 67 3.40 4.88 -7.54
CA LYS A 67 4.15 6.03 -7.00
C LYS A 67 4.15 6.06 -5.48
N GLY A 68 3.03 5.74 -4.85
CA GLY A 68 2.88 5.67 -3.40
C GLY A 68 3.75 4.56 -2.80
N ALA A 69 3.66 3.35 -3.34
CA ALA A 69 4.46 2.21 -2.89
C ALA A 69 5.96 2.51 -2.87
N ARG A 70 6.46 3.12 -3.94
CA ARG A 70 7.88 3.51 -4.05
C ARG A 70 8.32 4.58 -3.03
N LYS A 71 7.39 5.41 -2.55
CA LYS A 71 7.67 6.48 -1.56
C LYS A 71 7.59 6.00 -0.11
N TYR A 72 6.80 4.99 0.18
CA TYR A 72 6.51 4.57 1.55
C TYR A 72 7.74 4.23 2.40
N PRO A 73 8.76 3.50 1.89
CA PRO A 73 9.96 3.22 2.68
C PRO A 73 10.64 4.51 3.18
N LYS A 74 10.81 5.51 2.31
CA LYS A 74 11.41 6.79 2.70
C LYS A 74 10.52 7.61 3.64
N ILE A 75 9.21 7.56 3.43
CA ILE A 75 8.25 8.25 4.32
C ILE A 75 8.31 7.64 5.73
N CYS A 76 8.32 6.32 5.84
CA CYS A 76 8.42 5.65 7.14
C CYS A 76 9.76 5.92 7.83
N GLU A 77 10.87 5.94 7.08
CA GLU A 77 12.18 6.34 7.59
C GLU A 77 12.14 7.77 8.16
N ASP A 78 11.67 8.74 7.37
CA ASP A 78 11.60 10.16 7.75
C ASP A 78 10.72 10.39 8.99
N LEU A 79 9.65 9.62 9.13
CA LEU A 79 8.68 9.72 10.22
C LEU A 79 9.00 8.79 11.40
N HIS A 80 10.05 7.98 11.29
CA HIS A 80 10.41 6.94 12.27
C HIS A 80 9.26 5.95 12.53
N CYS A 81 8.46 5.65 11.49
CA CYS A 81 7.35 4.71 11.54
C CYS A 81 7.79 3.30 11.16
N HIS A 82 7.09 2.30 11.70
CA HIS A 82 7.36 0.92 11.39
C HIS A 82 6.95 0.57 9.96
N ILE A 83 7.85 -0.08 9.23
CA ILE A 83 7.58 -0.73 7.95
C ILE A 83 8.30 -2.08 7.93
N LYS A 84 7.58 -3.13 7.51
CA LYS A 84 8.14 -4.47 7.37
C LYS A 84 7.92 -4.96 5.95
N ASN A 85 9.01 -5.26 5.25
CA ASN A 85 8.93 -5.94 3.96
C ASN A 85 8.61 -7.42 4.20
N THR A 86 7.39 -7.83 3.87
CA THR A 86 6.89 -9.20 4.05
C THR A 86 6.82 -9.96 2.75
N GLY A 87 6.86 -9.26 1.61
CA GLY A 87 6.38 -9.81 0.35
C GLY A 87 4.87 -10.03 0.37
N ALA A 88 4.35 -10.50 -0.75
CA ALA A 88 2.96 -10.95 -0.88
C ALA A 88 2.85 -11.99 -1.99
N PHE A 89 1.93 -12.93 -1.82
CA PHE A 89 1.56 -13.92 -2.81
C PHE A 89 0.16 -13.65 -3.36
N VAL A 90 0.01 -13.79 -4.67
CA VAL A 90 -1.28 -13.99 -5.31
C VAL A 90 -1.30 -15.43 -5.78
N VAL A 91 -2.25 -16.21 -5.29
CA VAL A 91 -2.29 -17.66 -5.48
C VAL A 91 -3.36 -18.05 -6.50
N ALA A 92 -3.12 -19.14 -7.24
CA ALA A 92 -4.06 -19.78 -8.13
C ALA A 92 -4.28 -21.23 -7.70
N CYS A 93 -5.55 -21.67 -7.73
CA CYS A 93 -5.98 -23.03 -7.44
C CYS A 93 -6.68 -23.68 -8.66
N SER A 94 -6.70 -23.02 -9.80
CA SER A 94 -7.29 -23.49 -11.05
C SER A 94 -6.59 -22.89 -12.27
N GLU A 95 -6.77 -23.50 -13.44
CA GLU A 95 -6.23 -22.99 -14.71
C GLU A 95 -6.78 -21.59 -15.08
N GLU A 96 -8.03 -21.31 -14.72
CA GLU A 96 -8.64 -19.99 -14.94
C GLU A 96 -7.95 -18.92 -14.09
N GLU A 97 -7.65 -19.25 -12.83
CA GLU A 97 -6.94 -18.34 -11.93
C GLU A 97 -5.49 -18.15 -12.36
N GLU A 98 -4.83 -19.18 -12.88
CA GLU A 98 -3.47 -19.03 -13.45
C GLU A 98 -3.41 -18.01 -14.57
N LYS A 99 -4.43 -17.97 -15.45
CA LYS A 99 -4.52 -16.95 -16.51
C LYS A 99 -4.65 -15.54 -15.97
N LEU A 100 -5.29 -15.38 -14.80
CA LEU A 100 -5.35 -14.08 -14.12
C LEU A 100 -3.98 -13.68 -13.57
N LEU A 101 -3.20 -14.63 -13.05
CA LEU A 101 -1.83 -14.35 -12.63
C LEU A 101 -0.97 -13.86 -13.79
N ASP A 102 -1.14 -14.42 -14.99
CA ASP A 102 -0.40 -13.98 -16.17
C ASP A 102 -0.73 -12.52 -16.53
N VAL A 103 -2.01 -12.13 -16.46
CA VAL A 103 -2.43 -10.72 -16.66
C VAL A 103 -1.83 -9.78 -15.60
N LEU A 104 -1.76 -10.22 -14.35
CA LEU A 104 -1.16 -9.42 -13.28
C LEU A 104 0.36 -9.29 -13.45
N ALA A 105 1.02 -10.34 -13.91
CA ALA A 105 2.44 -10.33 -14.22
C ALA A 105 2.75 -9.38 -15.39
N GLU A 106 1.95 -9.38 -16.47
CA GLU A 106 2.10 -8.41 -17.56
C GLU A 106 2.00 -6.96 -17.08
N ARG A 107 1.03 -6.67 -16.21
CA ARG A 107 0.90 -5.35 -15.58
C ARG A 107 2.12 -5.01 -14.72
N ALA A 108 2.64 -5.99 -13.97
CA ALA A 108 3.82 -5.80 -13.14
C ALA A 108 5.06 -5.48 -13.99
N VAL A 109 5.25 -6.17 -15.15
CA VAL A 109 6.30 -5.85 -16.12
C VAL A 109 6.16 -4.41 -16.61
N CYS A 110 4.97 -4.01 -17.11
CA CYS A 110 4.72 -2.67 -17.63
C CYS A 110 4.97 -1.55 -16.61
N ARG A 111 4.84 -1.87 -15.31
CA ARG A 111 4.98 -0.93 -14.19
C ARG A 111 6.33 -1.06 -13.48
N GLU A 112 7.23 -1.89 -13.99
CA GLU A 112 8.55 -2.17 -13.40
C GLU A 112 8.44 -2.62 -11.92
N ILE A 113 7.45 -3.48 -11.62
CA ILE A 113 7.24 -4.04 -10.28
C ILE A 113 7.98 -5.38 -10.21
N PRO A 114 8.92 -5.56 -9.26
CA PRO A 114 9.57 -6.85 -9.05
C PRO A 114 8.57 -7.95 -8.72
N HIS A 115 8.63 -9.04 -9.47
CA HIS A 115 7.75 -10.19 -9.28
C HIS A 115 8.42 -11.46 -9.82
N GLU A 116 7.94 -12.60 -9.38
CA GLU A 116 8.36 -13.92 -9.85
C GLU A 116 7.21 -14.92 -9.77
N PHE A 117 7.24 -15.92 -10.64
CA PHE A 117 6.34 -17.07 -10.52
C PHE A 117 7.00 -18.16 -9.69
N LEU A 118 6.19 -18.76 -8.80
CA LEU A 118 6.57 -19.93 -8.02
C LEU A 118 5.60 -21.09 -8.34
N SER A 119 6.10 -22.31 -8.32
CA SER A 119 5.24 -23.49 -8.26
C SER A 119 4.55 -23.59 -6.90
N GLY A 120 3.51 -24.41 -6.77
CA GLY A 120 2.89 -24.70 -5.48
C GLY A 120 3.91 -25.22 -4.47
N ASP A 121 4.80 -26.13 -4.88
CA ASP A 121 5.84 -26.70 -4.01
C ASP A 121 6.85 -25.66 -3.52
N ASP A 122 7.33 -24.78 -4.42
CA ASP A 122 8.24 -23.68 -4.05
C ASP A 122 7.57 -22.68 -3.10
N ALA A 123 6.29 -22.40 -3.32
CA ALA A 123 5.53 -21.50 -2.46
C ALA A 123 5.32 -22.11 -1.06
N HIS A 124 5.06 -23.43 -0.96
CA HIS A 124 4.98 -24.16 0.30
C HIS A 124 6.31 -24.18 1.07
N ALA A 125 7.44 -24.20 0.36
CA ALA A 125 8.74 -24.11 1.01
C ALA A 125 8.96 -22.76 1.71
N VAL A 126 8.32 -21.68 1.22
CA VAL A 126 8.37 -20.32 1.79
C VAL A 126 7.28 -20.13 2.86
N GLU A 127 6.07 -20.58 2.60
CA GLU A 127 4.91 -20.46 3.50
C GLU A 127 4.20 -21.83 3.62
N PRO A 128 4.58 -22.62 4.63
CA PRO A 128 4.06 -23.98 4.80
C PRO A 128 2.57 -24.09 5.11
N ASN A 129 1.92 -22.97 5.50
CA ASN A 129 0.49 -22.97 5.81
C ASN A 129 -0.41 -22.72 4.59
N LEU A 130 0.15 -22.61 3.40
CA LEU A 130 -0.64 -22.53 2.18
C LEU A 130 -1.45 -23.82 1.94
N SER A 131 -2.56 -23.71 1.22
CA SER A 131 -3.38 -24.87 0.85
C SER A 131 -2.66 -25.75 -0.18
N ASP A 132 -2.77 -27.07 -0.01
CA ASP A 132 -2.25 -28.07 -0.97
C ASP A 132 -2.87 -27.97 -2.38
N ASN A 133 -3.98 -27.25 -2.52
CA ASN A 133 -4.66 -27.05 -3.81
C ASN A 133 -4.03 -25.94 -4.68
N ILE A 134 -3.01 -25.24 -4.18
CA ILE A 134 -2.37 -24.17 -4.94
C ILE A 134 -1.52 -24.76 -6.05
N THR A 135 -1.78 -24.33 -7.29
CA THR A 135 -1.08 -24.80 -8.49
C THR A 135 0.03 -23.84 -8.93
N LYS A 136 -0.17 -22.53 -8.76
CA LYS A 136 0.76 -21.48 -9.19
C LYS A 136 0.65 -20.25 -8.28
N VAL A 137 1.75 -19.58 -8.07
CA VAL A 137 1.83 -18.36 -7.27
C VAL A 137 2.56 -17.27 -8.04
N LEU A 138 2.05 -16.04 -7.96
CA LEU A 138 2.76 -14.84 -8.36
C LEU A 138 3.21 -14.10 -7.11
N SER A 139 4.52 -14.05 -6.90
CA SER A 139 5.18 -13.44 -5.75
C SER A 139 5.55 -11.99 -6.03
N PHE A 140 5.30 -11.10 -5.07
CA PHE A 140 5.68 -9.69 -5.09
C PHE A 140 6.59 -9.38 -3.89
N PRO A 141 7.90 -9.57 -4.02
CA PRO A 141 8.85 -9.51 -2.89
C PRO A 141 8.98 -8.12 -2.26
N THR A 142 8.57 -7.07 -2.93
CA THR A 142 8.65 -5.67 -2.44
C THR A 142 7.41 -5.19 -1.70
N THR A 143 6.39 -6.02 -1.55
CA THR A 143 5.20 -5.69 -0.76
C THR A 143 5.58 -5.58 0.72
N SER A 144 5.04 -4.56 1.37
CA SER A 144 5.32 -4.27 2.78
C SER A 144 4.04 -4.10 3.58
N VAL A 145 4.15 -4.18 4.90
CA VAL A 145 3.09 -3.82 5.84
C VAL A 145 3.56 -2.70 6.75
N ILE A 146 2.64 -1.86 7.18
CA ILE A 146 2.87 -0.70 8.05
C ILE A 146 1.81 -0.67 9.16
N TYR A 147 1.94 0.27 10.08
CA TYR A 147 0.83 0.70 10.93
C TYR A 147 0.27 2.02 10.38
N PRO A 148 -0.85 2.00 9.61
CA PRO A 148 -1.32 3.19 8.92
C PRO A 148 -1.68 4.36 9.85
N TRP A 149 -2.18 4.05 11.05
CA TRP A 149 -2.46 5.05 12.09
C TRP A 149 -1.19 5.70 12.63
N GLU A 150 -0.09 4.93 12.79
CA GLU A 150 1.21 5.45 13.23
C GLU A 150 1.72 6.50 12.21
N VAL A 151 1.64 6.17 10.92
CA VAL A 151 2.04 7.10 9.84
C VAL A 151 1.15 8.35 9.85
N ALA A 152 -0.17 8.20 10.02
CA ALA A 152 -1.08 9.34 10.05
C ALA A 152 -0.79 10.26 11.26
N ILE A 153 -0.56 9.69 12.44
CA ILE A 153 -0.21 10.44 13.66
C ILE A 153 1.13 11.15 13.49
N ALA A 154 2.14 10.46 12.96
CA ALA A 154 3.48 11.03 12.78
C ALA A 154 3.53 12.17 11.72
N CYS A 155 2.50 12.29 10.87
CA CYS A 155 2.35 13.39 9.93
C CYS A 155 1.80 14.68 10.54
N MET A 156 1.25 14.62 11.75
CA MET A 156 0.54 15.73 12.42
C MET A 156 1.37 16.35 13.53
#